data_150940fc973c8397719b6ce90b2d64d2
#
_entry.id   150940fc973c8397719b6ce90b2d64d2
#
_cell.length_a   1.000
_cell.length_b   1.000
_cell.length_c   1.000
_cell.angle_alpha   90.00
_cell.angle_beta   90.00
_cell.angle_gamma   90.00
#
_symmetry.space_group_name_H-M   'P 1'
#
loop_
_entity.id
_entity.type
_entity.pdbx_description
1 polymer ?
#
loop_
_entity_poly.entity_id
_entity_poly.type
_entity_poly.pdbx_seq_one_letter_code
_entity_poly.pdbx_strand_id
1 'polypeptide(L)'
;MYMVTTTWRHDKPIDKVNMRKILSGLKDRNNSNEVIDVMWFEIDEVTHGSVLIYSSKEACEKDMKARNTNRKDSGLKMLREETGETFAVMSEL
;
A
#
# COMPACT_ATOMS: atom_id res chain seq x y z
N MET A 1 -15.61 -1.87 -2.64
CA MET A 1 -14.19 -1.53 -2.35
C MET A 1 -13.26 -2.59 -2.90
N TYR A 2 -12.13 -2.19 -3.37
CA TYR A 2 -11.11 -3.09 -3.90
C TYR A 2 -9.86 -3.02 -3.03
N MET A 3 -9.26 -4.15 -2.71
CA MET A 3 -8.12 -4.22 -1.80
C MET A 3 -6.88 -4.78 -2.48
N VAL A 4 -5.73 -4.26 -2.06
CA VAL A 4 -4.41 -4.77 -2.44
C VAL A 4 -3.62 -5.00 -1.16
N THR A 5 -3.04 -6.18 -1.00
CA THR A 5 -2.11 -6.46 0.09
C THR A 5 -0.75 -6.81 -0.49
N THR A 6 0.29 -6.27 0.10
CA THR A 6 1.67 -6.52 -0.33
C THR A 6 2.56 -6.80 0.87
N THR A 7 3.62 -7.55 0.63
CA THR A 7 4.65 -7.81 1.63
C THR A 7 6.00 -7.41 1.05
N TRP A 8 6.77 -6.62 1.81
CA TRP A 8 8.03 -6.04 1.36
C TRP A 8 9.15 -6.34 2.32
N ARG A 9 10.33 -6.67 1.77
CA ARG A 9 11.56 -6.84 2.55
C ARG A 9 12.47 -5.65 2.35
N HIS A 10 13.03 -5.16 3.47
CA HIS A 10 14.04 -4.12 3.54
C HIS A 10 15.43 -4.73 3.67
N ASP A 11 16.45 -4.05 3.15
CA ASP A 11 17.86 -4.46 3.31
C ASP A 11 18.38 -4.23 4.72
N LYS A 12 17.76 -3.31 5.44
CA LYS A 12 18.10 -2.90 6.82
C LYS A 12 16.83 -2.89 7.66
N PRO A 13 16.93 -2.81 8.98
CA PRO A 13 15.74 -2.64 9.83
C PRO A 13 14.85 -1.51 9.33
N ILE A 14 13.54 -1.72 9.41
CA ILE A 14 12.54 -0.76 8.93
C ILE A 14 12.77 0.61 9.57
N ASP A 15 12.98 1.63 8.73
CA ASP A 15 13.04 3.02 9.16
C ASP A 15 11.61 3.59 9.25
N LYS A 16 10.99 3.39 10.38
CA LYS A 16 9.58 3.78 10.60
C LYS A 16 9.36 5.29 10.51
N VAL A 17 10.33 6.07 10.92
CA VAL A 17 10.24 7.54 10.84
C VAL A 17 10.21 7.98 9.38
N ASN A 18 11.12 7.45 8.57
CA ASN A 18 11.17 7.77 7.14
C ASN A 18 9.92 7.27 6.41
N MET A 19 9.44 6.07 6.73
CA MET A 19 8.24 5.51 6.12
C MET A 19 6.99 6.36 6.41
N ARG A 20 6.86 6.87 7.64
CA ARG A 20 5.76 7.77 7.99
C ARG A 20 5.81 9.07 7.19
N LYS A 21 7.00 9.60 6.94
CA LYS A 21 7.17 10.79 6.08
C LYS A 21 6.75 10.52 4.65
N ILE A 22 7.13 9.36 4.11
CA ILE A 22 6.72 8.95 2.76
C ILE A 22 5.20 8.84 2.67
N LEU A 23 4.58 8.18 3.63
CA LEU A 23 3.13 7.99 3.65
C LEU A 23 2.38 9.32 3.78
N SER A 24 2.88 10.23 4.61
CA SER A 24 2.34 11.59 4.75
C SER A 24 2.41 12.35 3.42
N GLY A 25 3.53 12.23 2.71
CA GLY A 25 3.68 12.85 1.39
C GLY A 25 2.72 12.26 0.34
N LEU A 26 2.44 10.97 0.41
CA LEU A 26 1.45 10.33 -0.47
C LEU A 26 0.04 10.85 -0.19
N LYS A 27 -0.30 11.05 1.08
CA LYS A 27 -1.58 11.63 1.49
C LYS A 27 -1.78 13.02 0.88
N ASP A 28 -0.74 13.86 0.94
CA ASP A 28 -0.80 15.23 0.44
C ASP A 28 -0.93 15.27 -1.09
N ARG A 29 -0.40 14.27 -1.80
CA ARG A 29 -0.45 14.18 -3.26
C ARG A 29 -1.64 13.40 -3.81
N ASN A 30 -2.43 12.76 -2.94
CA ASN A 30 -3.58 11.96 -3.34
C ASN A 30 -4.81 12.85 -3.59
N ASN A 31 -4.73 13.69 -4.61
CA ASN A 31 -5.81 14.65 -4.94
C ASN A 31 -6.97 14.01 -5.71
N SER A 32 -6.77 12.82 -6.27
CA SER A 32 -7.77 12.15 -7.11
C SER A 32 -8.72 11.25 -6.32
N ASN A 33 -8.48 11.06 -5.03
CA ASN A 33 -9.25 10.17 -4.15
C ASN A 33 -9.33 8.72 -4.65
N GLU A 34 -8.35 8.29 -5.42
CA GLU A 34 -8.32 6.92 -5.96
C GLU A 34 -8.08 5.90 -4.87
N VAL A 35 -7.12 6.16 -3.98
CA VAL A 35 -6.89 5.34 -2.81
C VAL A 35 -7.66 5.91 -1.62
N ILE A 36 -8.43 5.07 -0.94
CA ILE A 36 -9.19 5.47 0.24
C ILE A 36 -8.27 5.53 1.45
N ASP A 37 -7.43 4.52 1.62
CA ASP A 37 -6.47 4.45 2.73
C ASP A 37 -5.32 3.52 2.41
N VAL A 38 -4.21 3.72 3.11
CA VAL A 38 -3.03 2.86 3.04
C VAL A 38 -2.58 2.61 4.47
N MET A 39 -2.39 1.35 4.82
CA MET A 39 -1.91 0.95 6.14
C MET A 39 -0.66 0.10 5.99
N TRP A 40 0.37 0.40 6.79
CA TRP A 40 1.58 -0.39 6.86
C TRP A 40 1.73 -0.99 8.25
N PHE A 41 2.13 -2.25 8.33
CA PHE A 41 2.35 -2.94 9.59
C PHE A 41 3.65 -3.73 9.57
N GLU A 42 4.25 -3.87 10.75
CA GLU A 42 5.50 -4.60 10.92
C GLU A 42 5.21 -6.10 11.05
N ILE A 43 5.84 -6.89 10.19
CA ILE A 43 5.80 -8.35 10.27
C ILE A 43 7.00 -8.84 11.08
N ASP A 44 8.17 -8.34 10.74
CA ASP A 44 9.40 -8.52 11.49
C ASP A 44 10.31 -7.30 11.30
N GLU A 45 11.52 -7.34 11.83
CA GLU A 45 12.45 -6.22 11.85
C GLU A 45 12.77 -5.65 10.47
N VAL A 46 12.75 -6.50 9.44
CA VAL A 46 13.11 -6.12 8.06
C VAL A 46 11.95 -6.29 7.06
N THR A 47 10.77 -6.67 7.51
CA THR A 47 9.64 -6.99 6.65
C THR A 47 8.40 -6.23 7.10
N HIS A 48 7.74 -5.54 6.15
CA HIS A 48 6.46 -4.91 6.44
C HIS A 48 5.37 -5.40 5.49
N GLY A 49 4.14 -5.40 5.99
CA GLY A 49 2.94 -5.61 5.20
C GLY A 49 2.27 -4.29 4.87
N SER A 50 1.58 -4.26 3.76
CA SER A 50 0.84 -3.09 3.29
C SER A 50 -0.57 -3.49 2.90
N VAL A 51 -1.55 -2.68 3.29
CA VAL A 51 -2.95 -2.81 2.87
C VAL A 51 -3.35 -1.51 2.20
N LEU A 52 -3.78 -1.60 0.94
CA LEU A 52 -4.31 -0.47 0.18
C LEU A 52 -5.78 -0.71 -0.09
N ILE A 53 -6.60 0.30 0.13
CA ILE A 53 -8.04 0.24 -0.08
C ILE A 53 -8.43 1.25 -1.15
N TYR A 54 -9.11 0.77 -2.20
CA TYR A 54 -9.58 1.59 -3.31
C TYR A 54 -11.10 1.58 -3.38
N SER A 55 -11.68 2.63 -3.96
CA SER A 55 -13.12 2.71 -4.18
C SER A 55 -13.60 1.70 -5.21
N SER A 56 -12.77 1.35 -6.18
CA SER A 56 -13.10 0.42 -7.26
C SER A 56 -11.85 -0.25 -7.82
N LYS A 57 -12.05 -1.31 -8.58
CA LYS A 57 -10.97 -1.98 -9.32
C LYS A 57 -10.32 -1.03 -10.32
N GLU A 58 -11.12 -0.22 -10.99
CA GLU A 58 -10.65 0.76 -11.98
C GLU A 58 -9.75 1.81 -11.33
N ALA A 59 -10.12 2.32 -10.16
CA ALA A 59 -9.31 3.25 -9.39
C ALA A 59 -7.97 2.62 -9.00
N CYS A 60 -7.99 1.35 -8.60
CA CYS A 60 -6.79 0.59 -8.29
C CYS A 60 -5.86 0.47 -9.50
N GLU A 61 -6.39 0.04 -10.64
CA GLU A 61 -5.60 -0.15 -11.87
C GLU A 61 -4.95 1.14 -12.32
N LYS A 62 -5.66 2.25 -12.23
CA LYS A 62 -5.15 3.57 -12.59
C LYS A 62 -4.02 4.03 -11.67
N ASP A 63 -4.18 3.86 -10.36
CA ASP A 63 -3.17 4.24 -9.38
C ASP A 63 -1.93 3.32 -9.44
N MET A 64 -2.12 2.03 -9.71
CA MET A 64 -1.03 1.06 -9.73
C MET A 64 -0.02 1.32 -10.85
N LYS A 65 -0.40 1.96 -11.94
CA LYS A 65 0.53 2.35 -13.01
C LYS A 65 1.59 3.29 -12.46
N ALA A 66 1.20 4.30 -11.69
CA ALA A 66 2.12 5.25 -11.07
C ALA A 66 2.92 4.58 -9.94
N ARG A 67 2.26 3.77 -9.12
CA ARG A 67 2.92 3.07 -8.00
C ARG A 67 3.99 2.09 -8.46
N ASN A 68 3.75 1.36 -9.54
CA ASN A 68 4.72 0.39 -10.06
C ASN A 68 6.01 1.08 -10.52
N THR A 69 5.93 2.30 -11.04
CA THR A 69 7.11 3.10 -11.36
C THR A 69 7.90 3.43 -10.10
N ASN A 70 7.22 3.89 -9.05
CA ASN A 70 7.86 4.21 -7.76
C ASN A 70 8.42 2.97 -7.06
N ARG A 71 7.75 1.82 -7.17
CA ARG A 71 8.19 0.56 -6.57
C ARG A 71 9.54 0.10 -7.10
N LYS A 72 9.83 0.30 -8.39
CA LYS A 72 11.10 -0.07 -9.00
C LYS A 72 12.27 0.71 -8.39
N ASP A 73 12.03 1.95 -7.99
CA ASP A 73 13.05 2.85 -7.46
C ASP A 73 13.20 2.77 -5.94
N SER A 74 12.32 2.05 -5.24
CA SER A 74 12.30 2.00 -3.78
C SER A 74 13.45 1.23 -3.15
N GLY A 75 14.07 0.31 -3.90
CA GLY A 75 15.09 -0.59 -3.37
C GLY A 75 14.56 -1.71 -2.49
N LEU A 76 13.24 -1.76 -2.29
CA LEU A 76 12.59 -2.81 -1.51
C LEU A 76 12.24 -4.02 -2.39
N LYS A 77 12.27 -5.20 -1.80
CA LYS A 77 11.89 -6.44 -2.49
C LYS A 77 10.46 -6.81 -2.16
N MET A 78 9.60 -6.87 -3.18
CA MET A 78 8.24 -7.36 -3.01
C MET A 78 8.24 -8.88 -2.92
N LEU A 79 7.77 -9.42 -1.81
CA LEU A 79 7.69 -10.86 -1.56
C LEU A 79 6.35 -11.45 -1.96
N ARG A 80 5.28 -10.65 -1.87
CA ARG A 80 3.91 -11.12 -2.10
C ARG A 80 3.00 -9.97 -2.47
N GLU A 81 2.03 -10.24 -3.35
CA GLU A 81 0.97 -9.30 -3.70
C GLU A 81 -0.32 -10.08 -3.92
N GLU A 82 -1.41 -9.59 -3.33
CA GLU A 82 -2.75 -10.14 -3.51
C GLU A 82 -3.73 -9.01 -3.72
N THR A 83 -4.69 -9.20 -4.62
CA THR A 83 -5.71 -8.20 -4.93
C THR A 83 -7.09 -8.87 -4.98
N GLY A 84 -8.11 -8.14 -4.64
CA GLY A 84 -9.46 -8.66 -4.70
C GLY A 84 -10.53 -7.66 -4.30
N GLU A 85 -11.76 -7.98 -4.68
CA GLU A 85 -12.92 -7.20 -4.27
C GLU A 85 -13.29 -7.51 -2.83
N THR A 86 -13.55 -6.48 -2.04
CA THR A 86 -14.04 -6.63 -0.67
C THR A 86 -15.50 -7.11 -0.71
N PHE A 87 -15.80 -8.22 -0.06
CA PHE A 87 -17.17 -8.76 -0.06
C PHE A 87 -17.87 -8.67 1.30
N ALA A 88 -17.15 -8.37 2.37
CA ALA A 88 -17.73 -8.23 3.71
C ALA A 88 -16.89 -7.31 4.58
N VAL A 89 -17.56 -6.43 5.32
CA VAL A 89 -16.95 -5.57 6.34
C VAL A 89 -17.78 -5.73 7.60
N MET A 90 -17.18 -6.21 8.69
CA MET A 90 -17.92 -6.57 9.91
C MET A 90 -18.77 -5.41 10.45
N SER A 91 -18.24 -4.19 10.43
CA SER A 91 -18.95 -3.02 10.96
C SER A 91 -20.20 -2.64 10.16
N GLU A 92 -20.37 -3.21 8.97
CA GLU A 92 -21.49 -2.95 8.06
C GLU A 92 -22.52 -4.08 8.05
N LEU A 93 -22.29 -5.13 8.83
CA LEU A 93 -23.18 -6.29 8.89
C LEU A 93 -24.23 -6.16 9.99
#